data_f0a64e47ba43d95ab920eeaf99ee2161
#
_entry.id   f0a64e47ba43d95ab920eeaf99ee2161
#
_cell.length_a   1.000
_cell.length_b   1.000
_cell.length_c   1.000
_cell.angle_alpha   90.00
_cell.angle_beta   90.00
_cell.angle_gamma   90.00
#
_symmetry.space_group_name_H-M   'P 1'
#
loop_
_entity.id
_entity.type
_entity.pdbx_description
1 polymer ?
#
loop_
_entity_poly.entity_id
_entity_poly.type
_entity_poly.pdbx_seq_one_letter_code
_entity_poly.pdbx_strand_id
1 'polypeptide(L)'
;NTGEKNQAKYRAIERFAQTHGSRFYPAGRGIAHQVLVEEGHAWPGAMVVGSDSHSNMYGGIGCLGTPVVRTDAAAIWATAQTWWQAPPVARVELRGALAPGVVGKDVIVALCALFARDEVLNHAVEFAGDGVRGLPVEDRLAIANMTTEWGALAGLFAVDDVTLRWYDARARDTRSPAVTPAAVAALRASVEAEPSRWAPDGDAVYAKHLWLDLGSLTPHVSGPDTVKAATPLAALEPQHVAINKAYIVSCVNSRAKDLREAADVIRAAQRARPEAPVRAAPGVAWYVAAASSQVMADAQASGDWQVLIDAGARTLPPGCGPCIGLGVGLLEDGEVGISATNRNYKGRMGSKKAHTYLASPAVVAASAIQGYICSPATAIRGAADTAATTAPSVRYGIEDAAPQARDASSAAGNAIRGFPAALEGRLVFLPADNLNTDGIYPGKYTYQDDITREQMKQIVMENYDPEFSRLIQPGDVVVAG
;
A
#
# COMPACT_ATOMS: atom_id res chain seq x y z
N ASN A 1 6.59 3.15 -20.26
CA ASN A 1 7.98 3.18 -20.65
C ASN A 1 8.12 2.94 -22.15
N THR A 2 8.70 3.88 -22.88
CA THR A 2 8.77 3.88 -24.35
C THR A 2 10.02 3.18 -24.92
N GLY A 3 10.95 2.73 -24.04
CA GLY A 3 12.15 2.05 -24.47
C GLY A 3 11.86 0.73 -25.19
N GLU A 4 12.59 0.42 -26.25
CA GLU A 4 12.37 -0.73 -27.12
C GLU A 4 12.32 -2.08 -26.36
N LYS A 5 13.23 -2.28 -25.39
CA LYS A 5 13.25 -3.47 -24.51
C LYS A 5 11.93 -3.66 -23.75
N ASN A 6 11.34 -2.56 -23.23
CA ASN A 6 10.07 -2.63 -22.51
C ASN A 6 8.89 -2.85 -23.46
N GLN A 7 8.91 -2.24 -24.63
CA GLN A 7 7.88 -2.49 -25.66
C GLN A 7 7.90 -3.93 -26.14
N ALA A 8 9.08 -4.54 -26.26
CA ALA A 8 9.21 -5.95 -26.60
C ALA A 8 8.60 -6.86 -25.50
N LYS A 9 8.82 -6.52 -24.21
CA LYS A 9 8.20 -7.23 -23.09
C LYS A 9 6.68 -7.10 -23.10
N TYR A 10 6.14 -5.91 -23.34
CA TYR A 10 4.69 -5.69 -23.44
C TYR A 10 4.06 -6.54 -24.53
N ARG A 11 4.66 -6.57 -25.74
CA ARG A 11 4.20 -7.43 -26.84
C ARG A 11 4.31 -8.92 -26.51
N ALA A 12 5.32 -9.33 -25.76
CA ALA A 12 5.47 -10.72 -25.33
C ALA A 12 4.37 -11.14 -24.35
N ILE A 13 4.06 -10.29 -23.36
CA ILE A 13 2.99 -10.51 -22.39
C ILE A 13 1.62 -10.56 -23.10
N GLU A 14 1.36 -9.64 -24.03
CA GLU A 14 0.12 -9.62 -24.79
C GLU A 14 -0.07 -10.88 -25.62
N ARG A 15 0.97 -11.31 -26.35
CA ARG A 15 0.92 -12.58 -27.10
C ARG A 15 0.67 -13.79 -26.19
N PHE A 16 1.33 -13.83 -25.03
CA PHE A 16 1.11 -14.90 -24.06
C PHE A 16 -0.35 -14.93 -23.61
N ALA A 17 -0.91 -13.79 -23.23
CA ALA A 17 -2.30 -13.68 -22.80
C ALA A 17 -3.27 -14.14 -23.91
N GLN A 18 -3.03 -13.71 -25.17
CA GLN A 18 -3.83 -14.13 -26.32
C GLN A 18 -3.75 -15.66 -26.57
N THR A 19 -2.54 -16.22 -26.50
CA THR A 19 -2.32 -17.66 -26.71
C THR A 19 -3.05 -18.51 -25.66
N HIS A 20 -3.11 -18.03 -24.41
CA HIS A 20 -3.72 -18.75 -23.30
C HIS A 20 -5.15 -18.31 -22.98
N GLY A 21 -5.77 -17.46 -23.80
CA GLY A 21 -7.14 -16.97 -23.57
C GLY A 21 -7.29 -16.14 -22.29
N SER A 22 -6.21 -15.54 -21.80
CA SER A 22 -6.22 -14.73 -20.58
C SER A 22 -6.63 -13.31 -20.88
N ARG A 23 -7.30 -12.66 -19.94
CA ARG A 23 -7.62 -11.23 -20.05
C ARG A 23 -6.33 -10.40 -19.93
N PHE A 24 -6.17 -9.49 -20.86
CA PHE A 24 -5.01 -8.60 -20.91
C PHE A 24 -5.45 -7.13 -20.83
N TYR A 25 -4.81 -6.38 -19.96
CA TYR A 25 -4.98 -4.96 -19.82
C TYR A 25 -3.68 -4.25 -20.22
N PRO A 26 -3.70 -3.45 -21.30
CA PRO A 26 -2.48 -2.84 -21.83
C PRO A 26 -1.92 -1.76 -20.87
N ALA A 27 -0.65 -1.44 -21.06
CA ALA A 27 0.00 -0.33 -20.35
C ALA A 27 -0.80 0.97 -20.54
N GLY A 28 -0.99 1.71 -19.47
CA GLY A 28 -1.82 2.92 -19.45
C GLY A 28 -3.29 2.70 -19.08
N ARG A 29 -3.79 1.44 -19.04
CA ARG A 29 -5.12 1.16 -18.47
C ARG A 29 -5.15 1.47 -16.98
N GLY A 30 -4.08 1.20 -16.25
CA GLY A 30 -3.97 1.50 -14.83
C GLY A 30 -3.09 0.52 -14.07
N ILE A 31 -3.07 0.71 -12.76
CA ILE A 31 -2.42 -0.20 -11.82
C ILE A 31 -3.32 -1.42 -11.62
N ALA A 32 -2.74 -2.63 -11.68
CA ALA A 32 -3.48 -3.89 -11.62
C ALA A 32 -4.49 -3.93 -10.47
N HIS A 33 -4.10 -3.50 -9.27
CA HIS A 33 -5.00 -3.50 -8.11
C HIS A 33 -6.26 -2.69 -8.32
N GLN A 34 -6.13 -1.48 -8.89
CA GLN A 34 -7.26 -0.62 -9.19
C GLN A 34 -8.13 -1.23 -10.31
N VAL A 35 -7.49 -1.76 -11.35
CA VAL A 35 -8.20 -2.38 -12.48
C VAL A 35 -9.00 -3.60 -12.03
N LEU A 36 -8.43 -4.47 -11.18
CA LEU A 36 -9.14 -5.66 -10.69
C LEU A 36 -10.39 -5.30 -9.86
N VAL A 37 -10.32 -4.22 -9.08
CA VAL A 37 -11.47 -3.71 -8.32
C VAL A 37 -12.50 -3.06 -9.27
N GLU A 38 -12.05 -2.27 -10.24
CA GLU A 38 -12.91 -1.62 -11.22
C GLU A 38 -13.69 -2.61 -12.10
N GLU A 39 -13.01 -3.64 -12.56
CA GLU A 39 -13.57 -4.65 -13.46
C GLU A 39 -14.34 -5.76 -12.70
N GLY A 40 -14.37 -5.73 -11.36
CA GLY A 40 -15.06 -6.72 -10.53
C GLY A 40 -14.36 -8.10 -10.49
N HIS A 41 -13.06 -8.16 -10.82
CA HIS A 41 -12.27 -9.38 -10.64
C HIS A 41 -11.96 -9.63 -9.18
N ALA A 42 -11.65 -8.56 -8.41
CA ALA A 42 -11.67 -8.60 -6.96
C ALA A 42 -13.12 -8.34 -6.51
N TRP A 43 -13.72 -9.33 -5.84
CA TRP A 43 -15.11 -9.32 -5.44
C TRP A 43 -15.27 -9.75 -3.99
N PRO A 44 -16.23 -9.19 -3.22
CA PRO A 44 -16.48 -9.60 -1.85
C PRO A 44 -16.64 -11.12 -1.71
N GLY A 45 -15.99 -11.69 -0.69
CA GLY A 45 -16.00 -13.15 -0.44
C GLY A 45 -15.13 -13.99 -1.36
N ALA A 46 -14.46 -13.38 -2.34
CA ALA A 46 -13.48 -14.07 -3.19
C ALA A 46 -12.06 -14.01 -2.58
N MET A 47 -11.19 -14.90 -3.08
CA MET A 47 -9.76 -14.86 -2.85
C MET A 47 -9.04 -14.50 -4.17
N VAL A 48 -8.17 -13.52 -4.13
CA VAL A 48 -7.35 -13.11 -5.26
C VAL A 48 -5.88 -13.29 -4.93
N VAL A 49 -5.22 -14.14 -5.72
CA VAL A 49 -3.78 -14.39 -5.62
C VAL A 49 -3.08 -13.51 -6.65
N GLY A 50 -2.22 -12.59 -6.19
CA GLY A 50 -1.55 -11.63 -7.06
C GLY A 50 -0.03 -11.64 -6.93
N SER A 51 0.70 -11.53 -8.04
CA SER A 51 2.17 -11.44 -8.01
C SER A 51 2.69 -10.03 -7.72
N ASP A 52 1.97 -9.30 -6.88
CA ASP A 52 2.36 -7.99 -6.35
C ASP A 52 2.07 -7.91 -4.87
N SER A 53 2.99 -7.32 -4.11
CA SER A 53 2.93 -7.25 -2.65
C SER A 53 1.75 -6.43 -2.10
N HIS A 54 1.10 -5.58 -2.93
CA HIS A 54 -0.06 -4.79 -2.51
C HIS A 54 -1.41 -5.44 -2.85
N SER A 55 -1.44 -6.74 -3.17
CA SER A 55 -2.67 -7.52 -3.33
C SER A 55 -3.57 -7.48 -2.08
N ASN A 56 -3.00 -7.19 -0.92
CA ASN A 56 -3.73 -6.93 0.33
C ASN A 56 -4.85 -5.89 0.16
N MET A 57 -4.69 -4.95 -0.79
CA MET A 57 -5.67 -3.89 -1.05
C MET A 57 -7.10 -4.40 -1.21
N TYR A 58 -7.30 -5.56 -1.80
CA TYR A 58 -8.65 -6.10 -2.05
C TYR A 58 -9.44 -6.37 -0.77
N GLY A 59 -8.76 -6.52 0.37
CA GLY A 59 -9.42 -6.66 1.66
C GLY A 59 -10.26 -5.46 2.07
N GLY A 60 -10.02 -4.29 1.50
CA GLY A 60 -10.85 -3.09 1.70
C GLY A 60 -12.30 -3.21 1.20
N ILE A 61 -12.57 -4.21 0.34
CA ILE A 61 -13.91 -4.56 -0.16
C ILE A 61 -14.36 -5.96 0.30
N GLY A 62 -13.71 -6.55 1.31
CA GLY A 62 -14.04 -7.89 1.79
C GLY A 62 -13.62 -9.02 0.85
N CYS A 63 -12.61 -8.80 0.01
CA CYS A 63 -11.98 -9.81 -0.84
C CYS A 63 -10.60 -10.16 -0.26
N LEU A 64 -10.33 -11.43 0.00
CA LEU A 64 -9.03 -11.86 0.51
C LEU A 64 -7.96 -11.73 -0.59
N GLY A 65 -7.16 -10.67 -0.52
CA GLY A 65 -5.99 -10.49 -1.37
C GLY A 65 -4.75 -11.07 -0.72
N THR A 66 -4.02 -11.90 -1.43
CA THR A 66 -2.76 -12.47 -0.94
C THR A 66 -1.67 -12.38 -2.00
N PRO A 67 -0.48 -11.85 -1.63
CA PRO A 67 0.64 -11.77 -2.56
C PRO A 67 1.36 -13.10 -2.71
N VAL A 68 1.83 -13.38 -3.93
CA VAL A 68 2.74 -14.49 -4.23
C VAL A 68 3.93 -13.98 -5.02
N VAL A 69 5.04 -14.71 -4.99
CA VAL A 69 6.20 -14.38 -5.82
C VAL A 69 6.00 -14.85 -7.27
N ARG A 70 6.81 -14.33 -8.19
CA ARG A 70 6.69 -14.63 -9.62
C ARG A 70 6.79 -16.12 -9.95
N THR A 71 7.63 -16.86 -9.22
CA THR A 71 7.80 -18.30 -9.39
C THR A 71 6.53 -19.06 -9.03
N ASP A 72 5.86 -18.66 -7.93
CA ASP A 72 4.57 -19.25 -7.54
C ASP A 72 3.49 -18.89 -8.56
N ALA A 73 3.47 -17.66 -9.06
CA ALA A 73 2.54 -17.27 -10.12
C ALA A 73 2.73 -18.12 -11.39
N ALA A 74 3.99 -18.40 -11.78
CA ALA A 74 4.27 -19.29 -12.91
C ALA A 74 3.81 -20.74 -12.65
N ALA A 75 4.01 -21.25 -11.42
CA ALA A 75 3.51 -22.57 -11.02
C ALA A 75 1.99 -22.65 -11.05
N ILE A 76 1.29 -21.60 -10.58
CA ILE A 76 -0.17 -21.49 -10.64
C ILE A 76 -0.66 -21.53 -12.10
N TRP A 77 0.00 -20.79 -13.00
CA TRP A 77 -0.33 -20.81 -14.43
C TRP A 77 -0.17 -22.20 -15.05
N ALA A 78 0.87 -22.93 -14.63
CA ALA A 78 1.16 -24.27 -15.18
C ALA A 78 0.24 -25.36 -14.62
N THR A 79 -0.19 -25.23 -13.34
CA THR A 79 -0.86 -26.32 -12.61
C THR A 79 -2.29 -26.00 -12.21
N ALA A 80 -2.70 -24.73 -12.27
CA ALA A 80 -3.95 -24.22 -11.70
C ALA A 80 -4.07 -24.48 -10.17
N GLN A 81 -2.95 -24.67 -9.48
CA GLN A 81 -2.90 -25.00 -8.06
C GLN A 81 -1.86 -24.14 -7.34
N THR A 82 -2.14 -23.85 -6.08
CA THR A 82 -1.19 -23.28 -5.12
C THR A 82 -1.47 -23.86 -3.75
N TRP A 83 -0.47 -23.75 -2.87
CA TRP A 83 -0.69 -23.98 -1.46
C TRP A 83 -0.81 -22.63 -0.77
N TRP A 84 -1.56 -22.57 0.30
CA TRP A 84 -1.67 -21.41 1.16
C TRP A 84 -1.78 -21.84 2.61
N GLN A 85 -0.85 -21.38 3.43
CA GLN A 85 -0.91 -21.63 4.86
C GLN A 85 -1.83 -20.58 5.48
N ALA A 86 -2.92 -21.02 6.11
CA ALA A 86 -3.80 -20.11 6.84
C ALA A 86 -2.99 -19.39 7.94
N PRO A 87 -2.84 -18.07 7.88
CA PRO A 87 -2.07 -17.33 8.87
C PRO A 87 -2.87 -17.20 10.17
N PRO A 88 -2.18 -16.99 11.31
CA PRO A 88 -2.86 -16.51 12.51
C PRO A 88 -3.55 -15.17 12.21
N VAL A 89 -4.67 -14.89 12.87
CA VAL A 89 -5.43 -13.66 12.65
C VAL A 89 -5.21 -12.69 13.80
N ALA A 90 -4.86 -11.44 13.48
CA ALA A 90 -4.83 -10.34 14.41
C ALA A 90 -6.08 -9.47 14.21
N ARG A 91 -6.81 -9.18 15.29
CA ARG A 91 -7.93 -8.23 15.27
C ARG A 91 -7.40 -6.84 15.58
N VAL A 92 -7.78 -5.88 14.72
CA VAL A 92 -7.48 -4.45 14.92
C VAL A 92 -8.81 -3.71 15.09
N GLU A 93 -9.10 -3.30 16.30
CA GLU A 93 -10.32 -2.58 16.61
C GLU A 93 -10.14 -1.07 16.43
N LEU A 94 -10.82 -0.51 15.46
CA LEU A 94 -10.87 0.93 15.19
C LEU A 94 -12.05 1.51 15.97
N ARG A 95 -11.79 2.39 16.94
CA ARG A 95 -12.79 2.94 17.86
C ARG A 95 -13.08 4.40 17.52
N GLY A 96 -14.35 4.81 17.62
CA GLY A 96 -14.78 6.18 17.40
C GLY A 96 -14.76 6.61 15.92
N ALA A 97 -14.50 7.89 15.65
CA ALA A 97 -14.55 8.46 14.30
C ALA A 97 -13.34 9.35 14.02
N LEU A 98 -12.93 9.39 12.76
CA LEU A 98 -11.86 10.28 12.30
C LEU A 98 -12.26 11.75 12.44
N ALA A 99 -11.33 12.58 12.91
CA ALA A 99 -11.48 14.02 12.89
C ALA A 99 -11.46 14.56 11.43
N PRO A 100 -12.06 15.72 11.16
CA PRO A 100 -11.98 16.34 9.83
C PRO A 100 -10.53 16.52 9.36
N GLY A 101 -10.24 16.13 8.12
CA GLY A 101 -8.90 16.20 7.51
C GLY A 101 -7.99 15.01 7.83
N VAL A 102 -8.44 14.06 8.64
CA VAL A 102 -7.76 12.76 8.86
C VAL A 102 -8.40 11.71 7.96
N VAL A 103 -7.60 10.91 7.29
CA VAL A 103 -8.04 9.92 6.29
C VAL A 103 -7.42 8.54 6.53
N GLY A 104 -7.84 7.54 5.78
CA GLY A 104 -7.30 6.17 5.90
C GLY A 104 -5.79 6.07 5.78
N LYS A 105 -5.14 6.99 5.05
CA LYS A 105 -3.67 7.08 4.99
C LYS A 105 -3.06 7.36 6.36
N ASP A 106 -3.62 8.30 7.11
CA ASP A 106 -3.15 8.64 8.45
C ASP A 106 -3.32 7.46 9.41
N VAL A 107 -4.44 6.72 9.27
CA VAL A 107 -4.71 5.52 10.07
C VAL A 107 -3.60 4.49 9.87
N ILE A 108 -3.30 4.13 8.63
CA ILE A 108 -2.35 3.03 8.39
C ILE A 108 -0.90 3.43 8.67
N VAL A 109 -0.49 4.66 8.39
CA VAL A 109 0.88 5.09 8.76
C VAL A 109 1.05 5.17 10.27
N ALA A 110 0.01 5.58 11.00
CA ALA A 110 0.02 5.54 12.47
C ALA A 110 0.10 4.11 12.99
N LEU A 111 -0.71 3.17 12.48
CA LEU A 111 -0.65 1.75 12.86
C LEU A 111 0.75 1.16 12.63
N CYS A 112 1.38 1.42 11.47
CA CYS A 112 2.73 0.97 11.17
C CYS A 112 3.78 1.50 12.17
N ALA A 113 3.61 2.71 12.67
CA ALA A 113 4.56 3.34 13.59
C ALA A 113 4.28 2.98 15.06
N LEU A 114 3.02 2.94 15.46
CA LEU A 114 2.60 2.63 16.84
C LEU A 114 2.85 1.16 17.20
N PHE A 115 2.69 0.27 16.23
CA PHE A 115 2.91 -1.17 16.35
C PHE A 115 4.08 -1.60 15.45
N ALA A 116 5.27 -1.04 15.71
CA ALA A 116 6.45 -1.20 14.86
C ALA A 116 7.33 -2.42 15.20
N ARG A 117 6.93 -3.22 16.21
CA ARG A 117 7.69 -4.38 16.71
C ARG A 117 7.22 -5.71 16.09
N ASP A 118 6.81 -5.66 14.83
CA ASP A 118 6.35 -6.83 14.06
C ASP A 118 5.14 -7.55 14.67
N GLU A 119 4.24 -6.80 15.35
CA GLU A 119 3.06 -7.35 16.03
C GLU A 119 2.15 -8.14 15.10
N VAL A 120 2.08 -7.76 13.82
CA VAL A 120 1.24 -8.41 12.81
C VAL A 120 2.04 -9.11 11.71
N LEU A 121 3.35 -9.31 11.92
CA LEU A 121 4.19 -10.00 10.95
C LEU A 121 3.62 -11.40 10.67
N ASN A 122 3.42 -11.70 9.38
CA ASN A 122 2.84 -12.96 8.90
C ASN A 122 1.42 -13.28 9.42
N HIS A 123 0.68 -12.29 9.92
CA HIS A 123 -0.73 -12.44 10.28
C HIS A 123 -1.65 -12.00 9.13
N ALA A 124 -2.87 -12.50 9.11
CA ALA A 124 -3.97 -11.79 8.50
C ALA A 124 -4.52 -10.77 9.51
N VAL A 125 -4.75 -9.54 9.09
CA VAL A 125 -5.33 -8.50 9.92
C VAL A 125 -6.82 -8.36 9.60
N GLU A 126 -7.66 -8.46 10.62
CA GLU A 126 -9.08 -8.18 10.53
C GLU A 126 -9.39 -6.84 11.20
N PHE A 127 -9.90 -5.89 10.43
CA PHE A 127 -10.31 -4.59 10.93
C PHE A 127 -11.76 -4.63 11.40
N ALA A 128 -11.98 -4.26 12.65
CA ALA A 128 -13.28 -4.29 13.32
C ALA A 128 -13.50 -3.02 14.15
N GLY A 129 -14.59 -2.97 14.90
CA GLY A 129 -14.95 -1.84 15.75
C GLY A 129 -15.95 -0.87 15.10
N ASP A 130 -16.48 0.04 15.91
CA ASP A 130 -17.48 1.03 15.49
C ASP A 130 -16.93 2.06 14.50
N GLY A 131 -15.63 2.36 14.58
CA GLY A 131 -14.94 3.29 13.70
C GLY A 131 -14.88 2.84 12.23
N VAL A 132 -14.97 1.53 11.95
CA VAL A 132 -14.98 1.01 10.58
C VAL A 132 -16.15 1.56 9.76
N ARG A 133 -17.32 1.78 10.39
CA ARG A 133 -18.52 2.28 9.71
C ARG A 133 -18.37 3.71 9.19
N GLY A 134 -17.45 4.48 9.75
CA GLY A 134 -17.13 5.84 9.30
C GLY A 134 -16.14 5.91 8.14
N LEU A 135 -15.48 4.80 7.80
CA LEU A 135 -14.47 4.75 6.76
C LEU A 135 -15.10 4.47 5.38
N PRO A 136 -14.98 5.38 4.41
CA PRO A 136 -15.36 5.09 3.03
C PRO A 136 -14.49 3.98 2.44
N VAL A 137 -14.97 3.31 1.40
CA VAL A 137 -14.27 2.16 0.79
C VAL A 137 -12.87 2.53 0.32
N GLU A 138 -12.67 3.73 -0.20
CA GLU A 138 -11.36 4.22 -0.64
C GLU A 138 -10.34 4.25 0.50
N ASP A 139 -10.76 4.63 1.71
CA ASP A 139 -9.90 4.62 2.90
C ASP A 139 -9.63 3.19 3.37
N ARG A 140 -10.65 2.30 3.32
CA ARG A 140 -10.45 0.87 3.61
C ARG A 140 -9.48 0.22 2.63
N LEU A 141 -9.57 0.55 1.34
CA LEU A 141 -8.60 0.10 0.33
C LEU A 141 -7.19 0.61 0.61
N ALA A 142 -7.04 1.86 1.08
CA ALA A 142 -5.74 2.42 1.44
C ALA A 142 -5.15 1.74 2.68
N ILE A 143 -5.97 1.51 3.71
CA ILE A 143 -5.56 0.81 4.94
C ILE A 143 -5.15 -0.63 4.60
N ALA A 144 -5.99 -1.39 3.92
CA ALA A 144 -5.72 -2.77 3.54
C ALA A 144 -4.47 -2.88 2.65
N ASN A 145 -4.27 -1.96 1.70
CA ASN A 145 -3.09 -1.91 0.84
C ASN A 145 -1.79 -1.89 1.64
N MET A 146 -1.71 -1.01 2.64
CA MET A 146 -0.49 -0.79 3.41
C MET A 146 -0.32 -1.73 4.61
N THR A 147 -1.20 -2.70 4.82
CA THR A 147 -0.92 -3.79 5.77
C THR A 147 0.32 -4.58 5.36
N THR A 148 0.67 -4.58 4.08
CA THR A 148 1.94 -5.12 3.56
C THR A 148 3.16 -4.44 4.20
N GLU A 149 3.16 -3.10 4.31
CA GLU A 149 4.23 -2.34 4.94
C GLU A 149 4.30 -2.56 6.45
N TRP A 150 3.18 -2.96 7.05
CA TRP A 150 3.10 -3.34 8.45
C TRP A 150 3.60 -4.78 8.71
N GLY A 151 3.77 -5.57 7.64
CA GLY A 151 4.26 -6.96 7.71
C GLY A 151 3.17 -8.02 7.65
N ALA A 152 1.90 -7.64 7.46
CA ALA A 152 0.80 -8.59 7.38
C ALA A 152 0.69 -9.26 6.00
N LEU A 153 0.21 -10.50 5.98
CA LEU A 153 -0.07 -11.26 4.75
C LEU A 153 -1.37 -10.83 4.07
N ALA A 154 -2.34 -10.35 4.85
CA ALA A 154 -3.61 -9.85 4.36
C ALA A 154 -4.18 -8.80 5.32
N GLY A 155 -5.06 -7.91 4.83
CA GLY A 155 -5.83 -7.00 5.65
C GLY A 155 -7.27 -6.99 5.16
N LEU A 156 -8.24 -7.23 6.02
CA LEU A 156 -9.63 -7.48 5.68
C LEU A 156 -10.58 -6.57 6.44
N PHE A 157 -11.57 -6.06 5.72
CA PHE A 157 -12.77 -5.42 6.27
C PHE A 157 -13.98 -6.31 5.98
N ALA A 158 -14.88 -6.42 6.93
CA ALA A 158 -16.16 -7.08 6.72
C ALA A 158 -16.98 -6.36 5.64
N VAL A 159 -17.81 -7.11 4.93
CA VAL A 159 -18.77 -6.54 3.98
C VAL A 159 -19.95 -5.97 4.76
N ASP A 160 -20.10 -4.67 4.72
CA ASP A 160 -21.15 -3.92 5.43
C ASP A 160 -21.92 -2.98 4.49
N ASP A 161 -22.84 -2.21 5.05
CA ASP A 161 -23.62 -1.23 4.31
C ASP A 161 -22.80 -0.19 3.56
N VAL A 162 -21.60 0.15 4.05
CA VAL A 162 -20.69 1.08 3.34
C VAL A 162 -20.20 0.44 2.07
N THR A 163 -19.76 -0.82 2.14
CA THR A 163 -19.33 -1.61 0.98
C THR A 163 -20.49 -1.78 -0.02
N LEU A 164 -21.69 -2.14 0.46
CA LEU A 164 -22.86 -2.34 -0.42
C LEU A 164 -23.27 -1.04 -1.11
N ARG A 165 -23.34 0.09 -0.42
CA ARG A 165 -23.62 1.40 -1.05
C ARG A 165 -22.57 1.82 -2.07
N TRP A 166 -21.31 1.52 -1.81
CA TRP A 166 -20.24 1.77 -2.76
C TRP A 166 -20.43 0.97 -4.05
N TYR A 167 -20.80 -0.32 -3.93
CA TYR A 167 -21.10 -1.15 -5.09
C TYR A 167 -22.38 -0.70 -5.83
N ASP A 168 -23.41 -0.23 -5.13
CA ASP A 168 -24.61 0.35 -5.75
C ASP A 168 -24.25 1.57 -6.63
N ALA A 169 -23.35 2.41 -6.16
CA ALA A 169 -22.87 3.55 -6.95
C ALA A 169 -22.06 3.09 -8.18
N ARG A 170 -21.22 2.09 -8.02
CA ARG A 170 -20.42 1.53 -9.13
C ARG A 170 -21.26 0.78 -10.16
N ALA A 171 -22.29 0.07 -9.74
CA ALA A 171 -23.15 -0.66 -10.66
C ALA A 171 -23.95 0.25 -11.62
N ARG A 172 -24.00 1.56 -11.34
CA ARG A 172 -24.53 2.58 -12.26
C ARG A 172 -23.55 2.96 -13.36
N ASP A 173 -22.28 2.61 -13.17
CA ASP A 173 -21.20 2.86 -14.14
C ASP A 173 -21.11 1.67 -15.11
N THR A 174 -21.59 1.89 -16.34
CA THR A 174 -21.63 0.84 -17.37
C THR A 174 -20.25 0.46 -17.93
N ARG A 175 -19.18 1.10 -17.47
CA ARG A 175 -17.81 0.80 -17.92
C ARG A 175 -17.28 -0.52 -17.33
N SER A 176 -17.86 -1.01 -16.23
CA SER A 176 -17.46 -2.27 -15.61
C SER A 176 -18.43 -3.41 -16.04
N PRO A 177 -17.97 -4.39 -16.78
CA PRO A 177 -18.85 -5.45 -17.29
C PRO A 177 -19.32 -6.45 -16.21
N ALA A 178 -18.58 -6.58 -15.10
CA ALA A 178 -18.90 -7.54 -14.04
C ALA A 178 -19.63 -6.91 -12.84
N VAL A 179 -19.45 -5.59 -12.59
CA VAL A 179 -20.14 -4.87 -11.52
C VAL A 179 -21.50 -4.40 -12.02
N THR A 180 -22.45 -5.31 -12.12
CA THR A 180 -23.80 -5.03 -12.60
C THR A 180 -24.79 -4.86 -11.45
N PRO A 181 -25.93 -4.13 -11.65
CA PRO A 181 -27.00 -4.04 -10.64
C PRO A 181 -27.46 -5.43 -10.16
N ALA A 182 -27.54 -6.42 -11.04
CA ALA A 182 -27.93 -7.78 -10.69
C ALA A 182 -26.89 -8.47 -9.78
N ALA A 183 -25.60 -8.32 -10.08
CA ALA A 183 -24.53 -8.86 -9.24
C ALA A 183 -24.51 -8.23 -7.85
N VAL A 184 -24.72 -6.91 -7.77
CA VAL A 184 -24.79 -6.19 -6.48
C VAL A 184 -26.05 -6.57 -5.68
N ALA A 185 -27.18 -6.74 -6.35
CA ALA A 185 -28.41 -7.23 -5.70
C ALA A 185 -28.22 -8.65 -5.14
N ALA A 186 -27.54 -9.54 -5.87
CA ALA A 186 -27.22 -10.90 -5.40
C ALA A 186 -26.28 -10.87 -4.18
N LEU A 187 -25.25 -10.00 -4.19
CA LEU A 187 -24.38 -9.80 -3.03
C LEU A 187 -25.17 -9.35 -1.81
N ARG A 188 -26.02 -8.33 -1.97
CA ARG A 188 -26.89 -7.81 -0.90
C ARG A 188 -27.78 -8.91 -0.33
N ALA A 189 -28.48 -9.65 -1.19
CA ALA A 189 -29.33 -10.76 -0.78
C ALA A 189 -28.55 -11.84 0.00
N SER A 190 -27.30 -12.13 -0.39
CA SER A 190 -26.43 -13.06 0.35
C SER A 190 -26.03 -12.52 1.72
N VAL A 191 -25.73 -11.22 1.84
CA VAL A 191 -25.40 -10.59 3.12
C VAL A 191 -26.61 -10.58 4.06
N GLU A 192 -27.79 -10.33 3.54
CA GLU A 192 -29.05 -10.32 4.31
C GLU A 192 -29.50 -11.72 4.74
N ALA A 193 -29.33 -12.73 3.86
CA ALA A 193 -29.74 -14.11 4.14
C ALA A 193 -28.80 -14.81 5.13
N GLU A 194 -27.50 -14.57 5.05
CA GLU A 194 -26.48 -15.25 5.85
C GLU A 194 -25.49 -14.22 6.47
N PRO A 195 -25.92 -13.34 7.40
CA PRO A 195 -25.04 -12.28 7.94
C PRO A 195 -23.77 -12.82 8.60
N SER A 196 -23.83 -13.99 9.22
CA SER A 196 -22.67 -14.64 9.85
C SER A 196 -21.57 -15.02 8.88
N ARG A 197 -21.91 -15.30 7.61
CA ARG A 197 -20.93 -15.61 6.56
C ARG A 197 -20.06 -14.39 6.19
N TRP A 198 -20.55 -13.18 6.45
CA TRP A 198 -19.95 -11.91 6.06
C TRP A 198 -19.37 -11.11 7.22
N ALA A 199 -19.46 -11.68 8.41
CA ALA A 199 -18.91 -11.13 9.65
C ALA A 199 -18.03 -12.20 10.32
N PRO A 200 -17.15 -11.79 11.24
CA PRO A 200 -16.42 -12.73 12.07
C PRO A 200 -17.36 -13.62 12.88
N ASP A 201 -16.96 -14.86 13.09
CA ASP A 201 -17.69 -15.75 14.01
C ASP A 201 -17.67 -15.17 15.42
N GLY A 202 -18.77 -15.37 16.16
CA GLY A 202 -18.92 -14.81 17.51
C GLY A 202 -17.92 -15.38 18.54
N ASP A 203 -17.38 -16.55 18.23
CA ASP A 203 -16.36 -17.28 19.02
C ASP A 203 -14.99 -17.27 18.33
N ALA A 204 -14.76 -16.39 17.34
CA ALA A 204 -13.51 -16.28 16.64
C ALA A 204 -12.33 -16.04 17.59
N VAL A 205 -11.30 -16.84 17.45
CA VAL A 205 -10.09 -16.75 18.27
C VAL A 205 -9.01 -16.00 17.50
N TYR A 206 -8.54 -14.91 18.08
CA TYR A 206 -7.49 -14.08 17.50
C TYR A 206 -6.16 -14.28 18.19
N ALA A 207 -5.09 -14.34 17.41
CA ALA A 207 -3.74 -14.43 17.93
C ALA A 207 -3.31 -13.16 18.65
N LYS A 208 -3.87 -12.01 18.25
CA LYS A 208 -3.61 -10.70 18.85
C LYS A 208 -4.84 -9.80 18.75
N HIS A 209 -5.01 -8.94 19.75
CA HIS A 209 -6.00 -7.87 19.78
C HIS A 209 -5.29 -6.53 19.89
N LEU A 210 -5.39 -5.71 18.87
CA LEU A 210 -4.88 -4.35 18.84
C LEU A 210 -6.07 -3.39 18.75
N TRP A 211 -5.92 -2.17 19.25
CA TRP A 211 -6.93 -1.16 19.08
C TRP A 211 -6.32 0.22 18.86
N LEU A 212 -7.04 1.08 18.14
CA LEU A 212 -6.72 2.46 17.85
C LEU A 212 -7.98 3.32 17.98
N ASP A 213 -7.89 4.39 18.78
CA ASP A 213 -8.94 5.40 18.86
C ASP A 213 -8.77 6.45 17.75
N LEU A 214 -9.63 6.37 16.75
CA LEU A 214 -9.63 7.26 15.59
C LEU A 214 -9.85 8.73 15.96
N GLY A 215 -10.61 8.99 17.03
CA GLY A 215 -10.87 10.36 17.50
C GLY A 215 -9.65 11.04 18.11
N SER A 216 -8.62 10.28 18.48
CA SER A 216 -7.35 10.80 18.98
C SER A 216 -6.30 11.00 17.88
N LEU A 217 -6.59 10.53 16.64
CA LEU A 217 -5.65 10.60 15.54
C LEU A 217 -5.67 11.98 14.88
N THR A 218 -4.50 12.48 14.54
CA THR A 218 -4.29 13.69 13.74
C THR A 218 -3.58 13.34 12.44
N PRO A 219 -3.50 14.23 11.44
CA PRO A 219 -2.69 13.97 10.25
C PRO A 219 -1.25 13.58 10.63
N HIS A 220 -0.73 12.54 10.00
CA HIS A 220 0.59 12.01 10.25
C HIS A 220 1.45 12.01 8.99
N VAL A 221 2.75 12.20 9.18
CA VAL A 221 3.76 12.07 8.13
C VAL A 221 4.71 10.95 8.52
N SER A 222 4.85 9.97 7.64
CA SER A 222 5.76 8.86 7.86
C SER A 222 7.11 9.14 7.19
N GLY A 223 8.20 8.89 7.89
CA GLY A 223 9.56 9.09 7.39
C GLY A 223 10.43 10.02 8.24
N PRO A 224 11.66 10.31 7.73
CA PRO A 224 12.12 9.91 6.39
C PRO A 224 12.48 8.42 6.30
N ASP A 225 12.38 7.89 5.08
CA ASP A 225 12.98 6.63 4.63
C ASP A 225 12.49 5.34 5.34
N THR A 226 11.44 5.42 6.14
CA THR A 226 10.77 4.25 6.74
C THR A 226 9.31 4.52 7.03
N VAL A 227 8.45 3.55 6.77
CA VAL A 227 7.02 3.63 7.08
C VAL A 227 6.77 3.53 8.58
N LYS A 228 7.64 2.81 9.30
CA LYS A 228 7.52 2.56 10.75
C LYS A 228 7.87 3.78 11.63
N ALA A 229 8.25 4.92 11.05
CA ALA A 229 8.48 6.18 11.77
C ALA A 229 7.48 7.22 11.31
N ALA A 230 6.36 7.36 12.01
CA ALA A 230 5.38 8.40 11.72
C ALA A 230 5.37 9.46 12.84
N THR A 231 5.27 10.71 12.41
CA THR A 231 5.22 11.87 13.31
C THR A 231 3.91 12.62 13.06
N PRO A 232 3.19 13.07 14.10
CA PRO A 232 2.08 13.99 13.91
C PRO A 232 2.52 15.21 13.10
N LEU A 233 1.76 15.58 12.08
CA LEU A 233 2.09 16.69 11.20
C LEU A 233 2.35 17.99 11.97
N ALA A 234 1.57 18.25 13.02
CA ALA A 234 1.74 19.42 13.88
C ALA A 234 3.10 19.50 14.58
N ALA A 235 3.77 18.35 14.81
CA ALA A 235 5.11 18.30 15.39
C ALA A 235 6.22 18.43 14.32
N LEU A 236 5.94 18.03 13.09
CA LEU A 236 6.89 18.09 11.98
C LEU A 236 6.87 19.46 11.28
N GLU A 237 5.71 20.07 11.12
CA GLU A 237 5.50 21.33 10.38
C GLU A 237 6.41 22.48 10.85
N PRO A 238 6.63 22.72 12.18
CA PRO A 238 7.54 23.78 12.65
C PRO A 238 9.00 23.60 12.22
N GLN A 239 9.40 22.41 11.79
CA GLN A 239 10.75 22.13 11.31
C GLN A 239 10.98 22.65 9.89
N HIS A 240 9.92 23.04 9.17
CA HIS A 240 9.96 23.58 7.81
C HIS A 240 10.80 22.70 6.85
N VAL A 241 10.61 21.38 6.90
CA VAL A 241 11.35 20.45 6.05
C VAL A 241 11.05 20.78 4.58
N ALA A 242 12.01 21.43 3.92
CA ALA A 242 11.90 21.83 2.52
C ALA A 242 11.82 20.59 1.61
N ILE A 243 11.02 20.68 0.55
CA ILE A 243 10.86 19.58 -0.42
C ILE A 243 11.28 20.02 -1.82
N ASN A 244 11.82 19.08 -2.59
CA ASN A 244 12.18 19.25 -3.99
C ASN A 244 11.12 18.65 -4.91
N LYS A 245 10.47 17.56 -4.47
CA LYS A 245 9.46 16.85 -5.28
C LYS A 245 8.26 16.42 -4.44
N ALA A 246 7.08 16.50 -5.06
CA ALA A 246 5.83 16.03 -4.48
C ALA A 246 5.15 15.03 -5.41
N TYR A 247 4.47 14.00 -4.86
CA TYR A 247 3.88 12.93 -5.67
C TYR A 247 2.51 12.52 -5.18
N ILE A 248 1.52 12.55 -6.07
CA ILE A 248 0.23 11.89 -5.89
C ILE A 248 0.12 10.84 -6.99
N VAL A 249 0.64 9.67 -6.70
CA VAL A 249 0.74 8.52 -7.60
C VAL A 249 0.59 7.25 -6.77
N SER A 250 0.33 6.06 -7.35
CA SER A 250 0.28 4.80 -6.62
C SER A 250 -1.12 4.17 -6.50
N CYS A 251 -1.14 2.86 -6.23
CA CYS A 251 -2.38 2.13 -5.96
C CYS A 251 -3.03 2.52 -4.62
N VAL A 252 -2.28 3.09 -3.68
CA VAL A 252 -2.80 3.42 -2.35
C VAL A 252 -3.59 4.73 -2.34
N ASN A 253 -3.06 5.81 -2.91
CA ASN A 253 -3.69 7.13 -2.89
C ASN A 253 -3.51 7.89 -4.23
N SER A 254 -4.18 7.43 -5.27
CA SER A 254 -4.40 8.20 -6.50
C SER A 254 -5.73 7.83 -7.17
N ARG A 255 -6.76 7.55 -6.36
CA ARG A 255 -8.15 7.38 -6.78
C ARG A 255 -8.85 8.74 -6.91
N ALA A 256 -10.07 8.75 -7.41
CA ALA A 256 -10.84 9.98 -7.60
C ALA A 256 -11.01 10.80 -6.30
N LYS A 257 -11.26 10.13 -5.16
CA LYS A 257 -11.31 10.77 -3.83
C LYS A 257 -9.98 11.45 -3.50
N ASP A 258 -8.87 10.77 -3.69
CA ASP A 258 -7.53 11.26 -3.36
C ASP A 258 -7.15 12.50 -4.20
N LEU A 259 -7.45 12.46 -5.49
CA LEU A 259 -7.23 13.59 -6.42
C LEU A 259 -8.11 14.79 -6.07
N ARG A 260 -9.37 14.53 -5.65
CA ARG A 260 -10.29 15.56 -5.17
C ARG A 260 -9.79 16.22 -3.89
N GLU A 261 -9.35 15.46 -2.90
CA GLU A 261 -8.78 15.99 -1.66
C GLU A 261 -7.60 16.94 -1.91
N ALA A 262 -6.72 16.57 -2.84
CA ALA A 262 -5.63 17.43 -3.27
C ALA A 262 -6.13 18.70 -3.98
N ALA A 263 -7.07 18.56 -4.91
CA ALA A 263 -7.67 19.69 -5.64
C ALA A 263 -8.43 20.62 -4.70
N ASP A 264 -9.10 20.11 -3.68
CA ASP A 264 -9.85 20.93 -2.72
C ASP A 264 -8.93 21.80 -1.85
N VAL A 265 -7.71 21.35 -1.53
CA VAL A 265 -6.68 22.19 -0.91
C VAL A 265 -6.33 23.37 -1.81
N ILE A 266 -6.10 23.13 -3.11
CA ILE A 266 -5.78 24.17 -4.08
C ILE A 266 -6.95 25.15 -4.22
N ARG A 267 -8.18 24.65 -4.37
CA ARG A 267 -9.39 25.50 -4.45
C ARG A 267 -9.58 26.34 -3.20
N ALA A 268 -9.35 25.77 -2.03
CA ALA A 268 -9.47 26.50 -0.77
C ALA A 268 -8.38 27.59 -0.65
N ALA A 269 -7.14 27.26 -1.01
CA ALA A 269 -6.04 28.23 -1.05
C ALA A 269 -6.31 29.35 -2.07
N GLN A 270 -6.85 29.04 -3.25
CA GLN A 270 -7.20 30.03 -4.25
C GLN A 270 -8.34 30.95 -3.80
N ARG A 271 -9.35 30.41 -3.10
CA ARG A 271 -10.40 31.26 -2.49
C ARG A 271 -9.88 32.20 -1.41
N ALA A 272 -8.91 31.74 -0.64
CA ALA A 272 -8.28 32.57 0.41
C ALA A 272 -7.33 33.63 -0.16
N ARG A 273 -6.81 33.44 -1.36
CA ARG A 273 -5.86 34.32 -2.04
C ARG A 273 -6.27 34.55 -3.50
N PRO A 274 -7.38 35.27 -3.76
CA PRO A 274 -7.94 35.40 -5.11
C PRO A 274 -7.07 36.23 -6.08
N GLU A 275 -6.19 37.09 -5.57
CA GLU A 275 -5.34 38.00 -6.35
C GLU A 275 -4.18 37.31 -7.06
N ALA A 276 -3.79 36.12 -6.68
CA ALA A 276 -2.68 35.41 -7.30
C ALA A 276 -3.03 33.95 -7.53
N PRO A 277 -2.65 33.36 -8.67
CA PRO A 277 -2.89 31.93 -8.93
C PRO A 277 -2.07 31.09 -7.93
N VAL A 278 -2.73 30.13 -7.32
CA VAL A 278 -2.08 29.13 -6.46
C VAL A 278 -1.35 28.13 -7.34
N ARG A 279 -0.03 28.00 -7.12
CA ARG A 279 0.84 27.10 -7.87
C ARG A 279 1.82 26.38 -6.95
N ALA A 280 2.41 25.30 -7.45
CA ALA A 280 3.55 24.68 -6.79
C ALA A 280 4.65 25.71 -6.51
N ALA A 281 5.26 25.62 -5.34
CA ALA A 281 6.30 26.55 -4.91
C ALA A 281 7.50 26.53 -5.88
N PRO A 282 8.21 27.64 -6.05
CA PRO A 282 9.42 27.68 -6.87
C PRO A 282 10.40 26.59 -6.41
N GLY A 283 10.93 25.83 -7.38
CA GLY A 283 11.86 24.73 -7.11
C GLY A 283 11.21 23.38 -6.77
N VAL A 284 9.89 23.32 -6.59
CA VAL A 284 9.16 22.06 -6.37
C VAL A 284 8.66 21.49 -7.67
N ALA A 285 9.05 20.26 -7.98
CA ALA A 285 8.48 19.48 -9.08
C ALA A 285 7.35 18.58 -8.55
N TRP A 286 6.12 18.87 -8.92
CA TRP A 286 4.95 18.10 -8.48
C TRP A 286 4.47 17.15 -9.56
N TYR A 287 4.32 15.85 -9.25
CA TYR A 287 3.91 14.78 -10.16
C TYR A 287 2.59 14.16 -9.73
N VAL A 288 1.69 13.98 -10.70
CA VAL A 288 0.37 13.37 -10.46
C VAL A 288 0.09 12.29 -11.51
N ALA A 289 -0.34 11.12 -11.05
CA ALA A 289 -0.88 10.06 -11.91
C ALA A 289 -2.17 9.51 -11.30
N ALA A 290 -3.18 9.29 -12.12
CA ALA A 290 -4.37 8.57 -11.69
C ALA A 290 -4.09 7.07 -11.55
N ALA A 291 -4.78 6.37 -10.65
CA ALA A 291 -4.61 4.93 -10.46
C ALA A 291 -5.03 4.11 -11.69
N SER A 292 -5.93 4.66 -12.50
CA SER A 292 -6.37 4.05 -13.76
C SER A 292 -6.84 5.12 -14.76
N SER A 293 -7.00 4.72 -16.02
CA SER A 293 -7.59 5.58 -17.07
C SER A 293 -9.04 5.96 -16.75
N GLN A 294 -9.77 5.09 -16.04
CA GLN A 294 -11.13 5.39 -15.59
C GLN A 294 -11.13 6.47 -14.51
N VAL A 295 -10.27 6.34 -13.50
CA VAL A 295 -10.08 7.36 -12.47
C VAL A 295 -9.66 8.69 -13.08
N MET A 296 -8.78 8.66 -14.09
CA MET A 296 -8.37 9.88 -14.79
C MET A 296 -9.55 10.55 -15.49
N ALA A 297 -10.38 9.79 -16.19
CA ALA A 297 -11.57 10.30 -16.84
C ALA A 297 -12.56 10.91 -15.82
N ASP A 298 -12.76 10.26 -14.67
CA ASP A 298 -13.62 10.75 -13.60
C ASP A 298 -13.10 12.08 -13.00
N ALA A 299 -11.78 12.16 -12.76
CA ALA A 299 -11.14 13.36 -12.26
C ALA A 299 -11.16 14.52 -13.28
N GLN A 300 -11.10 14.20 -14.58
CA GLN A 300 -11.29 15.18 -15.65
C GLN A 300 -12.74 15.68 -15.70
N ALA A 301 -13.70 14.77 -15.62
CA ALA A 301 -15.12 15.12 -15.65
C ALA A 301 -15.55 15.98 -14.44
N SER A 302 -14.98 15.74 -13.26
CA SER A 302 -15.23 16.56 -12.06
C SER A 302 -14.47 17.89 -12.05
N GLY A 303 -13.51 18.09 -12.95
CA GLY A 303 -12.62 19.26 -13.00
C GLY A 303 -11.46 19.19 -11.97
N ASP A 304 -11.35 18.12 -11.17
CA ASP A 304 -10.29 17.97 -10.19
C ASP A 304 -8.92 17.88 -10.86
N TRP A 305 -8.84 17.12 -11.96
CA TRP A 305 -7.62 16.96 -12.74
C TRP A 305 -7.09 18.29 -13.28
N GLN A 306 -7.98 19.16 -13.79
CA GLN A 306 -7.59 20.47 -14.33
C GLN A 306 -7.05 21.39 -13.22
N VAL A 307 -7.67 21.39 -12.05
CA VAL A 307 -7.18 22.18 -10.90
C VAL A 307 -5.74 21.82 -10.52
N LEU A 308 -5.40 20.52 -10.55
CA LEU A 308 -4.04 20.06 -10.27
C LEU A 308 -3.05 20.51 -11.35
N ILE A 309 -3.43 20.43 -12.62
CA ILE A 309 -2.62 20.91 -13.76
C ILE A 309 -2.38 22.41 -13.66
N ASP A 310 -3.43 23.19 -13.41
CA ASP A 310 -3.34 24.65 -13.30
C ASP A 310 -2.46 25.08 -12.12
N ALA A 311 -2.42 24.28 -11.07
CA ALA A 311 -1.50 24.45 -9.96
C ALA A 311 -0.05 24.02 -10.25
N GLY A 312 0.24 23.54 -11.46
CA GLY A 312 1.59 23.20 -11.91
C GLY A 312 1.96 21.73 -11.74
N ALA A 313 1.00 20.85 -11.46
CA ALA A 313 1.27 19.42 -11.41
C ALA A 313 1.63 18.88 -12.81
N ARG A 314 2.68 18.08 -12.87
CA ARG A 314 3.14 17.35 -14.06
C ARG A 314 2.43 16.02 -14.12
N THR A 315 1.65 15.79 -15.15
CA THR A 315 0.85 14.57 -15.30
C THR A 315 1.70 13.42 -15.82
N LEU A 316 1.46 12.24 -15.24
CA LEU A 316 2.03 10.98 -15.68
C LEU A 316 0.92 10.05 -16.17
N PRO A 317 1.22 9.12 -17.07
CA PRO A 317 0.26 8.07 -17.44
C PRO A 317 -0.18 7.24 -16.25
N PRO A 318 -1.42 6.71 -16.23
CA PRO A 318 -1.88 5.79 -15.21
C PRO A 318 -0.92 4.61 -15.04
N GLY A 319 -0.42 4.40 -13.81
CA GLY A 319 0.57 3.39 -13.51
C GLY A 319 1.38 3.69 -12.26
N CYS A 320 2.30 2.79 -11.90
CA CYS A 320 3.11 2.94 -10.69
C CYS A 320 4.19 4.03 -10.81
N GLY A 321 4.88 4.13 -11.96
CA GLY A 321 5.89 5.17 -12.22
C GLY A 321 6.90 5.36 -11.09
N PRO A 322 7.05 6.61 -10.57
CA PRO A 322 8.02 6.92 -9.51
C PRO A 322 7.81 6.13 -8.21
N CYS A 323 6.57 5.67 -7.92
CA CYS A 323 6.29 4.85 -6.73
C CYS A 323 7.15 3.58 -6.63
N ILE A 324 7.60 3.07 -7.77
CA ILE A 324 8.48 1.89 -7.85
C ILE A 324 9.86 2.21 -8.43
N GLY A 325 10.24 3.49 -8.42
CA GLY A 325 11.54 3.92 -8.94
C GLY A 325 11.67 3.84 -10.45
N LEU A 326 10.57 3.94 -11.20
CA LEU A 326 10.57 3.85 -12.66
C LEU A 326 10.02 5.13 -13.31
N GLY A 327 10.48 5.40 -14.53
CA GLY A 327 9.98 6.50 -15.35
C GLY A 327 10.67 7.82 -15.06
N VAL A 328 9.89 8.91 -15.10
CA VAL A 328 10.37 10.28 -14.90
C VAL A 328 10.04 10.79 -13.50
N GLY A 329 10.77 11.80 -13.05
CA GLY A 329 10.51 12.43 -11.75
C GLY A 329 11.15 11.70 -10.57
N LEU A 330 12.13 10.83 -10.80
CA LEU A 330 12.86 10.16 -9.72
C LEU A 330 13.65 11.17 -8.88
N LEU A 331 13.77 10.91 -7.59
CA LEU A 331 14.58 11.72 -6.68
C LEU A 331 16.07 11.57 -6.99
N GLU A 332 16.77 12.70 -6.97
CA GLU A 332 18.22 12.80 -7.16
C GLU A 332 18.95 12.82 -5.80
N ASP A 333 20.28 12.79 -5.83
CA ASP A 333 21.10 12.83 -4.62
C ASP A 333 20.80 14.10 -3.78
N GLY A 334 20.48 13.89 -2.50
CA GLY A 334 20.21 14.97 -1.57
C GLY A 334 18.82 15.61 -1.66
N GLU A 335 17.98 15.20 -2.62
CA GLU A 335 16.61 15.71 -2.71
C GLU A 335 15.70 15.14 -1.61
N VAL A 336 14.69 15.92 -1.26
CA VAL A 336 13.63 15.55 -0.35
C VAL A 336 12.31 15.45 -1.13
N GLY A 337 11.63 14.30 -1.01
CA GLY A 337 10.33 14.06 -1.60
C GLY A 337 9.24 13.83 -0.56
N ILE A 338 8.03 14.36 -0.83
CA ILE A 338 6.81 13.98 -0.11
C ILE A 338 5.86 13.27 -1.06
N SER A 339 5.23 12.20 -0.58
CA SER A 339 4.51 11.28 -1.46
C SER A 339 3.27 10.70 -0.81
N ALA A 340 2.20 10.56 -1.59
CA ALA A 340 1.03 9.76 -1.21
C ALA A 340 1.18 8.26 -1.56
N THR A 341 2.39 7.79 -1.84
CA THR A 341 2.68 6.39 -2.14
C THR A 341 2.69 5.52 -0.86
N ASN A 342 2.97 4.23 -1.01
CA ASN A 342 2.94 3.27 0.09
C ASN A 342 4.32 2.98 0.69
N ARG A 343 5.42 3.23 0.00
CA ARG A 343 6.78 2.91 0.46
C ARG A 343 7.73 4.08 0.29
N ASN A 344 8.58 4.27 1.30
CA ASN A 344 9.57 5.36 1.34
C ASN A 344 10.98 4.91 1.78
N TYR A 345 11.30 3.61 1.70
CA TYR A 345 12.66 3.19 2.05
C TYR A 345 13.71 3.78 1.08
N LYS A 346 14.95 3.88 1.54
CA LYS A 346 16.06 4.48 0.76
C LYS A 346 16.19 3.88 -0.63
N GLY A 347 16.21 4.73 -1.64
CA GLY A 347 16.32 4.34 -3.04
C GLY A 347 15.00 3.91 -3.70
N ARG A 348 13.89 3.85 -2.96
CA ARG A 348 12.59 3.43 -3.53
C ARG A 348 12.11 4.33 -4.65
N MET A 349 12.26 5.63 -4.51
CA MET A 349 11.78 6.62 -5.47
C MET A 349 12.91 7.33 -6.25
N GLY A 350 14.11 6.75 -6.25
CA GLY A 350 15.26 7.32 -6.94
C GLY A 350 16.56 7.07 -6.20
N SER A 351 17.36 8.11 -5.93
CA SER A 351 18.65 8.01 -5.25
C SER A 351 18.54 7.46 -3.82
N LYS A 352 19.50 6.62 -3.41
CA LYS A 352 19.67 6.16 -2.02
C LYS A 352 20.11 7.30 -1.05
N LYS A 353 20.53 8.46 -1.59
CA LYS A 353 20.90 9.64 -0.80
C LYS A 353 19.77 10.65 -0.69
N ALA A 354 18.64 10.41 -1.34
CA ALA A 354 17.44 11.21 -1.20
C ALA A 354 16.65 10.78 0.05
N HIS A 355 15.81 11.69 0.56
CA HIS A 355 14.90 11.41 1.65
C HIS A 355 13.45 11.44 1.18
N THR A 356 12.66 10.47 1.61
CA THR A 356 11.26 10.36 1.20
C THR A 356 10.34 10.29 2.41
N TYR A 357 9.29 11.12 2.37
CA TYR A 357 8.21 11.14 3.36
C TYR A 357 6.90 10.66 2.74
N LEU A 358 6.04 10.05 3.55
CA LEU A 358 4.68 9.65 3.15
C LEU A 358 3.64 10.47 3.91
N ALA A 359 2.63 10.93 3.19
CA ALA A 359 1.51 11.66 3.77
C ALA A 359 0.22 11.46 2.95
N SER A 360 -0.90 11.95 3.48
CA SER A 360 -2.16 11.99 2.74
C SER A 360 -2.09 12.90 1.51
N PRO A 361 -2.93 12.70 0.48
CA PRO A 361 -2.95 13.55 -0.72
C PRO A 361 -3.11 15.04 -0.43
N ALA A 362 -3.93 15.38 0.56
CA ALA A 362 -4.13 16.77 0.98
C ALA A 362 -2.85 17.41 1.55
N VAL A 363 -2.10 16.67 2.37
CA VAL A 363 -0.81 17.13 2.92
C VAL A 363 0.24 17.24 1.82
N VAL A 364 0.27 16.31 0.87
CA VAL A 364 1.18 16.38 -0.28
C VAL A 364 0.89 17.61 -1.13
N ALA A 365 -0.38 17.90 -1.43
CA ALA A 365 -0.77 19.09 -2.19
C ALA A 365 -0.43 20.39 -1.45
N ALA A 366 -0.70 20.44 -0.14
CA ALA A 366 -0.34 21.56 0.72
C ALA A 366 1.17 21.83 0.69
N SER A 367 1.96 20.77 0.85
CA SER A 367 3.42 20.85 0.84
C SER A 367 3.95 21.27 -0.54
N ALA A 368 3.33 20.80 -1.62
CA ALA A 368 3.71 21.18 -2.98
C ALA A 368 3.57 22.69 -3.24
N ILE A 369 2.50 23.32 -2.75
CA ILE A 369 2.28 24.75 -2.94
C ILE A 369 3.02 25.64 -1.96
N GLN A 370 3.48 25.09 -0.83
CA GLN A 370 4.27 25.83 0.17
C GLN A 370 5.79 25.65 0.04
N GLY A 371 6.24 24.54 -0.56
CA GLY A 371 7.67 24.23 -0.72
C GLY A 371 8.29 23.49 0.48
N TYR A 372 7.51 23.22 1.52
CA TYR A 372 7.93 22.45 2.70
C TYR A 372 6.76 21.62 3.24
N ILE A 373 7.05 20.64 4.07
CA ILE A 373 6.03 19.77 4.67
C ILE A 373 5.15 20.58 5.61
N CYS A 374 3.86 20.73 5.26
CA CYS A 374 2.92 21.54 6.02
C CYS A 374 1.47 21.00 5.95
N SER A 375 0.64 21.53 6.83
CA SER A 375 -0.78 21.24 6.88
C SER A 375 -1.57 21.93 5.75
N PRO A 376 -2.71 21.36 5.31
CA PRO A 376 -3.65 22.06 4.42
C PRO A 376 -4.07 23.43 4.97
N ALA A 377 -4.25 23.55 6.29
CA ALA A 377 -4.64 24.81 6.91
C ALA A 377 -3.57 25.91 6.70
N THR A 378 -2.30 25.60 6.87
CA THR A 378 -1.19 26.52 6.58
C THR A 378 -1.15 26.89 5.11
N ALA A 379 -1.26 25.91 4.23
CA ALA A 379 -1.24 26.14 2.79
C ALA A 379 -2.41 27.04 2.31
N ILE A 380 -3.57 26.92 2.93
CA ILE A 380 -4.73 27.78 2.63
C ILE A 380 -4.51 29.21 3.12
N ARG A 381 -4.01 29.40 4.34
CA ARG A 381 -3.75 30.74 4.91
C ARG A 381 -2.55 31.45 4.27
N GLY A 382 -1.60 30.71 3.74
CA GLY A 382 -0.39 31.27 3.10
C GLY A 382 0.68 31.75 4.08
N ALA A 383 0.52 31.52 5.40
CA ALA A 383 1.48 31.85 6.43
C ALA A 383 1.61 30.70 7.42
N ALA A 384 2.81 30.46 7.92
CA ALA A 384 3.01 29.54 9.03
C ALA A 384 2.31 30.08 10.27
N ASP A 385 1.30 29.36 10.76
CA ASP A 385 0.75 29.59 12.07
C ASP A 385 1.75 28.96 13.05
N THR A 386 2.57 29.82 13.67
CA THR A 386 3.64 29.40 14.59
C THR A 386 3.12 28.97 15.96
N ALA A 387 1.82 28.97 16.17
CA ALA A 387 1.24 28.40 17.37
C ALA A 387 1.44 26.87 17.33
N ALA A 388 2.46 26.39 18.02
CA ALA A 388 2.68 24.97 18.27
C ALA A 388 1.45 24.41 19.01
N THR A 389 0.49 23.90 18.26
CA THR A 389 -0.59 23.12 18.82
C THR A 389 0.00 21.80 19.26
N THR A 390 0.03 21.56 20.55
CA THR A 390 0.42 20.25 21.11
C THR A 390 -0.52 19.22 20.49
N ALA A 391 0.00 18.34 19.64
CA ALA A 391 -0.81 17.26 19.07
C ALA A 391 -1.32 16.40 20.24
N PRO A 392 -2.61 16.04 20.28
CA PRO A 392 -3.11 15.12 21.28
C PRO A 392 -2.34 13.81 21.19
N SER A 393 -2.10 13.15 22.32
CA SER A 393 -1.49 11.83 22.33
C SER A 393 -2.46 10.83 21.69
N VAL A 394 -1.98 10.06 20.72
CA VAL A 394 -2.77 8.99 20.10
C VAL A 394 -3.04 7.91 21.13
N ARG A 395 -4.31 7.51 21.26
CA ARG A 395 -4.74 6.43 22.16
C ARG A 395 -4.80 5.12 21.38
N TYR A 396 -4.03 4.16 21.81
CA TYR A 396 -3.91 2.84 21.20
C TYR A 396 -3.42 1.82 22.23
N GLY A 397 -3.53 0.54 21.91
CA GLY A 397 -3.00 -0.50 22.79
C GLY A 397 -3.10 -1.90 22.22
N ILE A 398 -2.52 -2.83 22.96
CA ILE A 398 -2.61 -4.26 22.75
C ILE A 398 -3.37 -4.82 23.94
N GLU A 399 -4.42 -5.59 23.70
CA GLU A 399 -5.13 -6.35 24.71
C GLU A 399 -4.58 -7.78 24.69
N ASP A 400 -4.35 -8.35 25.87
CA ASP A 400 -3.86 -9.73 25.96
C ASP A 400 -4.89 -10.66 25.32
N ALA A 401 -4.48 -11.38 24.27
CA ALA A 401 -5.27 -12.48 23.76
C ALA A 401 -5.36 -13.56 24.83
N ALA A 402 -6.54 -14.17 25.00
CA ALA A 402 -6.66 -15.34 25.84
C ALA A 402 -5.58 -16.36 25.42
N PRO A 403 -4.85 -16.97 26.37
CA PRO A 403 -3.76 -17.86 26.03
C PRO A 403 -4.28 -18.99 25.15
N GLN A 404 -3.86 -18.99 23.91
CA GLN A 404 -4.11 -20.13 23.02
C GLN A 404 -3.33 -21.32 23.59
N ALA A 405 -4.01 -22.39 23.93
CA ALA A 405 -3.38 -23.68 24.02
C ALA A 405 -2.79 -23.99 22.64
N ARG A 406 -1.48 -23.78 22.49
CA ARG A 406 -0.77 -24.27 21.29
C ARG A 406 -0.95 -25.78 21.31
N ASP A 407 -1.76 -26.30 20.42
CA ASP A 407 -1.83 -27.72 20.17
C ASP A 407 -0.45 -28.15 19.70
N ALA A 408 0.34 -28.72 20.61
CA ALA A 408 1.65 -29.28 20.33
C ALA A 408 1.58 -30.42 19.28
N SER A 409 0.37 -30.89 18.99
CA SER A 409 0.12 -31.92 17.96
C SER A 409 0.26 -31.41 16.53
N SER A 410 0.19 -30.09 16.28
CA SER A 410 0.41 -29.53 14.94
C SER A 410 1.90 -29.40 14.56
N ALA A 411 2.81 -29.59 15.52
CA ALA A 411 4.25 -29.58 15.25
C ALA A 411 4.76 -30.89 14.58
N ALA A 412 3.94 -31.94 14.51
CA ALA A 412 4.19 -33.06 13.62
C ALA A 412 3.73 -32.71 12.21
N GLY A 413 4.31 -31.64 11.65
CA GLY A 413 4.06 -31.23 10.28
C GLY A 413 4.28 -32.40 9.34
N ASN A 414 3.34 -32.64 8.45
CA ASN A 414 3.52 -33.58 7.35
C ASN A 414 4.83 -33.24 6.64
N ALA A 415 5.88 -33.99 6.89
CA ALA A 415 7.16 -33.81 6.20
C ALA A 415 6.88 -33.82 4.71
N ILE A 416 7.36 -32.81 4.00
CA ILE A 416 7.23 -32.73 2.55
C ILE A 416 7.80 -34.03 1.98
N ARG A 417 7.01 -34.74 1.20
CA ARG A 417 7.41 -36.04 0.63
C ARG A 417 8.72 -35.87 -0.15
N GLY A 418 9.78 -36.55 0.28
CA GLY A 418 11.11 -36.45 -0.32
C GLY A 418 12.03 -35.41 0.34
N PHE A 419 11.56 -34.68 1.36
CA PHE A 419 12.43 -33.82 2.16
C PHE A 419 13.25 -34.73 3.11
N PRO A 420 14.57 -34.50 3.24
CA PRO A 420 15.41 -35.31 4.13
C PRO A 420 14.98 -35.13 5.60
N ALA A 421 14.96 -36.22 6.35
CA ALA A 421 14.62 -36.20 7.78
C ALA A 421 15.68 -35.48 8.64
N ALA A 422 16.91 -35.39 8.14
CA ALA A 422 18.03 -34.68 8.77
C ALA A 422 18.85 -33.99 7.69
N LEU A 423 19.39 -32.84 8.04
CA LEU A 423 20.38 -32.10 7.22
C LEU A 423 21.70 -32.12 8.00
N GLU A 424 22.77 -32.48 7.33
CA GLU A 424 24.13 -32.48 7.88
C GLU A 424 24.99 -31.47 7.11
N GLY A 425 25.71 -30.61 7.85
CA GLY A 425 26.56 -29.60 7.27
C GLY A 425 27.15 -28.68 8.34
N ARG A 426 28.06 -27.81 7.94
CA ARG A 426 28.56 -26.78 8.82
C ARG A 426 27.42 -25.77 9.07
N LEU A 427 27.14 -25.49 10.34
CA LEU A 427 26.13 -24.51 10.72
C LEU A 427 26.68 -23.09 10.51
N VAL A 428 25.97 -22.31 9.73
CA VAL A 428 26.16 -20.87 9.58
C VAL A 428 24.97 -20.16 10.24
N PHE A 429 25.20 -19.61 11.41
CA PHE A 429 24.18 -18.90 12.17
C PHE A 429 24.16 -17.41 11.78
N LEU A 430 22.99 -16.90 11.40
CA LEU A 430 22.76 -15.49 11.14
C LEU A 430 22.00 -14.89 12.34
N PRO A 431 22.66 -14.10 13.20
CA PRO A 431 22.03 -13.52 14.39
C PRO A 431 21.17 -12.29 14.02
N ALA A 432 20.27 -12.45 13.06
CA ALA A 432 19.34 -11.43 12.63
C ALA A 432 17.93 -12.01 12.55
N ASP A 433 17.05 -11.47 13.34
CA ASP A 433 15.63 -11.78 13.28
C ASP A 433 14.98 -11.06 12.10
N ASN A 434 13.98 -11.70 11.49
CA ASN A 434 13.15 -11.09 10.44
C ASN A 434 13.94 -10.54 9.24
N LEU A 435 14.87 -11.31 8.71
CA LEU A 435 15.55 -10.97 7.45
C LEU A 435 14.51 -10.76 6.34
N ASN A 436 14.42 -9.55 5.84
CA ASN A 436 13.52 -9.25 4.72
C ASN A 436 14.12 -9.69 3.38
N THR A 437 13.29 -9.71 2.35
CA THR A 437 13.71 -10.13 1.00
C THR A 437 14.86 -9.28 0.41
N ASP A 438 14.93 -7.99 0.75
CA ASP A 438 16.03 -7.12 0.29
C ASP A 438 17.33 -7.40 1.04
N GLY A 439 17.25 -7.87 2.27
CA GLY A 439 18.38 -8.40 3.05
C GLY A 439 18.95 -9.69 2.45
N ILE A 440 18.08 -10.57 1.96
CA ILE A 440 18.45 -11.85 1.36
C ILE A 440 18.92 -11.66 -0.09
N TYR A 441 18.18 -10.91 -0.90
CA TYR A 441 18.51 -10.62 -2.30
C TYR A 441 18.24 -9.14 -2.60
N PRO A 442 19.29 -8.32 -2.82
CA PRO A 442 19.13 -6.88 -2.93
C PRO A 442 18.21 -6.46 -4.08
N GLY A 443 17.23 -5.62 -3.80
CA GLY A 443 16.21 -5.18 -4.73
C GLY A 443 16.75 -4.50 -6.00
N LYS A 444 17.95 -3.91 -5.94
CA LYS A 444 18.64 -3.31 -7.09
C LYS A 444 18.89 -4.30 -8.24
N TYR A 445 18.93 -5.60 -7.95
CA TYR A 445 19.14 -6.67 -8.94
C TYR A 445 17.83 -7.32 -9.42
N THR A 446 16.71 -7.04 -8.76
CA THR A 446 15.42 -7.71 -9.05
C THR A 446 14.93 -7.50 -10.49
N TYR A 447 15.29 -6.39 -11.11
CA TYR A 447 14.87 -6.03 -12.47
C TYR A 447 16.00 -6.19 -13.52
N GLN A 448 17.10 -6.81 -13.14
CA GLN A 448 18.18 -7.14 -14.07
C GLN A 448 17.93 -8.53 -14.68
N ASP A 449 17.60 -8.58 -15.97
CA ASP A 449 17.25 -9.84 -16.65
C ASP A 449 18.46 -10.65 -17.11
N ASP A 450 19.66 -10.04 -17.08
CA ASP A 450 20.91 -10.55 -17.61
C ASP A 450 21.88 -11.01 -16.52
N ILE A 451 21.44 -11.00 -15.26
CA ILE A 451 22.26 -11.48 -14.15
C ILE A 451 22.41 -13.01 -14.21
N THR A 452 23.64 -13.47 -14.23
CA THR A 452 23.93 -14.90 -14.27
C THR A 452 23.82 -15.54 -12.89
N ARG A 453 23.66 -16.87 -12.84
CA ARG A 453 23.64 -17.63 -11.59
C ARG A 453 24.93 -17.43 -10.77
N GLU A 454 26.07 -17.31 -11.42
CA GLU A 454 27.34 -17.05 -10.73
C GLU A 454 27.39 -15.65 -10.11
N GLN A 455 26.85 -14.65 -10.79
CA GLN A 455 26.69 -13.32 -10.20
C GLN A 455 25.69 -13.33 -9.04
N MET A 456 24.58 -14.06 -9.15
CA MET A 456 23.62 -14.20 -8.06
C MET A 456 24.24 -14.77 -6.79
N LYS A 457 25.15 -15.76 -6.90
CA LYS A 457 25.89 -16.32 -5.76
C LYS A 457 26.73 -15.29 -5.01
N GLN A 458 27.23 -14.27 -5.71
CA GLN A 458 28.09 -13.25 -5.12
C GLN A 458 27.33 -12.13 -4.43
N ILE A 459 26.05 -11.95 -4.77
CA ILE A 459 25.23 -10.85 -4.27
C ILE A 459 24.19 -11.27 -3.23
N VAL A 460 23.99 -12.59 -3.04
CA VAL A 460 23.09 -13.09 -2.01
C VAL A 460 23.56 -12.60 -0.64
N MET A 461 22.60 -12.08 0.16
CA MET A 461 22.84 -11.51 1.50
C MET A 461 23.75 -10.25 1.53
N GLU A 462 24.10 -9.64 0.36
CA GLU A 462 24.99 -8.46 0.27
C GLU A 462 24.51 -7.28 1.15
N ASN A 463 23.19 -7.06 1.27
CA ASN A 463 22.66 -5.98 2.08
C ASN A 463 22.69 -6.31 3.59
N TYR A 464 22.79 -7.58 3.96
CA TYR A 464 22.93 -8.03 5.34
C TYR A 464 24.41 -8.07 5.74
N ASP A 465 25.23 -8.78 4.97
CA ASP A 465 26.66 -8.91 5.15
C ASP A 465 27.35 -9.00 3.77
N PRO A 466 28.10 -7.98 3.35
CA PRO A 466 28.79 -7.98 2.06
C PRO A 466 29.80 -9.12 1.88
N GLU A 467 30.30 -9.70 2.98
CA GLU A 467 31.26 -10.81 2.94
C GLU A 467 30.57 -12.19 2.97
N PHE A 468 29.23 -12.24 3.10
CA PHE A 468 28.47 -13.48 3.26
C PHE A 468 28.78 -14.51 2.18
N SER A 469 28.83 -14.08 0.91
CA SER A 469 29.10 -14.96 -0.22
C SER A 469 30.47 -15.62 -0.19
N ARG A 470 31.42 -15.05 0.56
CA ARG A 470 32.78 -15.61 0.77
C ARG A 470 32.84 -16.56 1.97
N LEU A 471 31.92 -16.40 2.90
CA LEU A 471 31.89 -17.18 4.16
C LEU A 471 31.19 -18.52 3.99
N ILE A 472 30.21 -18.63 3.10
CA ILE A 472 29.43 -19.83 2.89
C ILE A 472 30.05 -20.76 1.84
N GLN A 473 29.84 -22.06 2.03
CA GLN A 473 30.33 -23.13 1.14
C GLN A 473 29.19 -24.09 0.79
N PRO A 474 29.31 -24.81 -0.35
CA PRO A 474 28.36 -25.88 -0.65
C PRO A 474 28.27 -26.89 0.48
N GLY A 475 27.05 -27.20 0.91
CA GLY A 475 26.80 -28.10 2.02
C GLY A 475 26.63 -27.43 3.38
N ASP A 476 26.83 -26.13 3.51
CA ASP A 476 26.54 -25.40 4.73
C ASP A 476 25.02 -25.35 5.01
N VAL A 477 24.65 -25.42 6.28
CA VAL A 477 23.28 -25.22 6.75
C VAL A 477 23.17 -23.82 7.36
N VAL A 478 22.42 -22.94 6.71
CA VAL A 478 22.20 -21.56 7.17
C VAL A 478 20.96 -21.55 8.07
N VAL A 479 21.11 -20.99 9.27
CA VAL A 479 20.01 -20.82 10.23
C VAL A 479 19.89 -19.33 10.58
N ALA A 480 18.68 -18.78 10.43
CA ALA A 480 18.33 -17.40 10.79
C ALA A 480 17.14 -17.41 11.76
N GLY A 481 16.95 -16.34 12.55
CA GLY A 481 15.83 -16.13 13.45
C GLY A 481 14.54 -15.76 12.73
#